data_0de871de5d41d88ad80cfab1afa8ca55
#
_entry.id   0de871de5d41d88ad80cfab1afa8ca55
#
_cell.length_a   1.000
_cell.length_b   1.000
_cell.length_c   1.000
_cell.angle_alpha   90.00
_cell.angle_beta   90.00
_cell.angle_gamma   90.00
#
_symmetry.space_group_name_H-M   'P 1'
#
loop_
_entity.id
_entity.type
_entity.pdbx_description
1 polymer ?
#
loop_
_entity_poly.entity_id
_entity_poly.type
_entity_poly.pdbx_seq_one_letter_code
_entity_poly.pdbx_strand_id
1 'polypeptide(L)'
;PGGNIALLACAGPMGIGAIDYAINGGIQPSRVVVVDIDDKRLAQVQKLLPVELAASKGIELVYVNTKGMSDPVQTLRALTGDVGFDDIFVYAAVPAVVEMADELLAEDGCLNFFAGPTDKNFKVPFNFYNVHYNSTHIVGTSGGSTDDMKEAIALSATGQLQPSFMVTHIGGLDAVPETVLNLPDIPGGKKLIYNGVTM
;
A
#
# COMPACT_ATOMS: atom_id res chain seq x y z
N PRO A 1 -0.76 14.23 10.52
CA PRO A 1 0.45 13.76 11.21
C PRO A 1 0.07 13.07 12.51
N GLY A 2 0.76 11.95 12.82
CA GLY A 2 0.55 11.24 14.08
C GLY A 2 -0.61 10.25 14.12
N GLY A 3 -1.33 10.04 13.03
CA GLY A 3 -2.44 9.07 12.96
C GLY A 3 -2.00 7.62 12.76
N ASN A 4 -2.98 6.72 12.79
CA ASN A 4 -2.82 5.30 12.47
C ASN A 4 -3.17 5.04 11.02
N ILE A 5 -2.30 4.42 10.25
CA ILE A 5 -2.52 4.08 8.84
C ILE A 5 -2.57 2.56 8.67
N ALA A 6 -3.55 2.05 7.91
CA ALA A 6 -3.57 0.68 7.45
C ALA A 6 -3.39 0.61 5.91
N LEU A 7 -2.49 -0.25 5.46
CA LEU A 7 -2.22 -0.52 4.06
C LEU A 7 -2.64 -1.97 3.78
N LEU A 8 -3.78 -2.16 3.10
CA LEU A 8 -4.42 -3.46 2.92
C LEU A 8 -4.09 -4.07 1.55
N ALA A 9 -3.70 -5.34 1.54
CA ALA A 9 -3.22 -6.09 0.37
C ALA A 9 -2.04 -5.38 -0.33
N CYS A 10 -1.07 -4.89 0.45
CA CYS A 10 -0.09 -3.93 -0.02
C CYS A 10 1.34 -4.46 -0.13
N ALA A 11 1.60 -5.75 0.06
CA ALA A 11 2.95 -6.29 -0.09
C ALA A 11 3.43 -6.42 -1.56
N GLY A 12 2.74 -5.76 -2.49
CA GLY A 12 3.14 -5.58 -3.88
C GLY A 12 3.97 -4.31 -4.10
N PRO A 13 4.45 -4.06 -5.34
CA PRO A 13 5.35 -2.94 -5.64
C PRO A 13 4.76 -1.56 -5.31
N MET A 14 3.47 -1.35 -5.53
CA MET A 14 2.83 -0.07 -5.20
C MET A 14 2.75 0.15 -3.69
N GLY A 15 2.42 -0.91 -2.94
CA GLY A 15 2.41 -0.86 -1.48
C GLY A 15 3.80 -0.64 -0.88
N ILE A 16 4.86 -1.26 -1.45
CA ILE A 16 6.24 -1.00 -1.03
C ILE A 16 6.57 0.50 -1.13
N GLY A 17 6.22 1.14 -2.25
CA GLY A 17 6.41 2.57 -2.42
C GLY A 17 5.62 3.41 -1.41
N ALA A 18 4.39 2.99 -1.08
CA ALA A 18 3.58 3.69 -0.08
C ALA A 18 4.12 3.52 1.35
N ILE A 19 4.63 2.33 1.70
CA ILE A 19 5.28 2.10 2.99
C ILE A 19 6.55 2.97 3.11
N ASP A 20 7.36 2.99 2.05
CA ASP A 20 8.55 3.84 1.99
C ASP A 20 8.20 5.32 2.17
N TYR A 21 7.16 5.80 1.49
CA TYR A 21 6.67 7.17 1.64
C TYR A 21 6.10 7.46 3.03
N ALA A 22 5.36 6.53 3.63
CA ALA A 22 4.82 6.68 4.98
C ALA A 22 5.92 6.82 6.05
N ILE A 23 7.05 6.11 5.86
CA ILE A 23 8.20 6.16 6.77
C ILE A 23 9.07 7.39 6.51
N ASN A 24 9.29 7.75 5.23
CA ASN A 24 10.32 8.68 4.82
C ASN A 24 9.78 10.00 4.25
N GLY A 25 8.46 10.14 4.06
CA GLY A 25 7.81 11.36 3.58
C GLY A 25 7.79 12.50 4.59
N GLY A 26 7.28 13.65 4.15
CA GLY A 26 7.25 14.87 4.98
C GLY A 26 6.22 14.85 6.11
N ILE A 27 5.15 14.05 5.98
CA ILE A 27 4.10 13.88 6.99
C ILE A 27 4.12 12.43 7.46
N GLN A 28 4.47 12.21 8.72
CA GLN A 28 4.65 10.89 9.27
C GLN A 28 3.47 10.49 10.17
N PRO A 29 2.97 9.24 10.03
CA PRO A 29 2.01 8.66 10.98
C PRO A 29 2.71 8.23 12.28
N SER A 30 1.93 7.96 13.32
CA SER A 30 2.43 7.30 14.53
C SER A 30 2.58 5.80 14.33
N ARG A 31 1.67 5.21 13.55
CA ARG A 31 1.64 3.76 13.27
C ARG A 31 1.30 3.48 11.82
N VAL A 32 1.98 2.49 11.24
CA VAL A 32 1.69 1.93 9.92
C VAL A 32 1.48 0.43 10.07
N VAL A 33 0.30 -0.06 9.69
CA VAL A 33 -0.02 -1.49 9.67
C VAL A 33 -0.09 -1.97 8.22
N VAL A 34 0.82 -2.86 7.88
CA VAL A 34 0.96 -3.46 6.54
C VAL A 34 0.30 -4.82 6.54
N VAL A 35 -0.75 -5.00 5.75
CA VAL A 35 -1.56 -6.21 5.72
C VAL A 35 -1.47 -6.89 4.37
N ASP A 36 -1.20 -8.18 4.37
CA ASP A 36 -1.26 -9.03 3.17
C ASP A 36 -1.59 -10.49 3.58
N ILE A 37 -1.83 -11.35 2.61
CA ILE A 37 -2.06 -12.78 2.81
C ILE A 37 -0.89 -13.66 2.32
N ASP A 38 0.12 -13.07 1.72
CA ASP A 38 1.27 -13.76 1.15
C ASP A 38 2.52 -13.59 2.03
N ASP A 39 2.90 -14.68 2.72
CA ASP A 39 4.06 -14.70 3.62
C ASP A 39 5.37 -14.34 2.91
N LYS A 40 5.55 -14.75 1.65
CA LYS A 40 6.78 -14.49 0.90
C LYS A 40 6.91 -13.01 0.57
N ARG A 41 5.80 -12.39 0.16
CA ARG A 41 5.76 -10.95 -0.12
C ARG A 41 5.99 -10.15 1.16
N LEU A 42 5.31 -10.47 2.25
CA LEU A 42 5.52 -9.81 3.54
C LEU A 42 6.98 -9.93 4.00
N ALA A 43 7.56 -11.12 3.94
CA ALA A 43 8.96 -11.33 4.31
C ALA A 43 9.94 -10.52 3.44
N GLN A 44 9.63 -10.35 2.15
CA GLN A 44 10.43 -9.51 1.25
C GLN A 44 10.33 -8.03 1.61
N VAL A 45 9.12 -7.54 1.87
CA VAL A 45 8.90 -6.14 2.26
C VAL A 45 9.58 -5.83 3.59
N GLN A 46 9.50 -6.73 4.57
CA GLN A 46 10.19 -6.59 5.87
C GLN A 46 11.71 -6.48 5.73
N LYS A 47 12.31 -7.14 4.74
CA LYS A 47 13.75 -7.01 4.47
C LYS A 47 14.12 -5.66 3.87
N LEU A 48 13.23 -5.09 3.04
CA LEU A 48 13.46 -3.78 2.39
C LEU A 48 13.18 -2.63 3.37
N LEU A 49 12.14 -2.76 4.16
CA LEU A 49 11.63 -1.74 5.09
C LEU A 49 11.47 -2.38 6.48
N PRO A 50 12.57 -2.62 7.20
CA PRO A 50 12.53 -3.25 8.51
C PRO A 50 11.87 -2.33 9.57
N VAL A 51 11.26 -2.94 10.59
CA VAL A 51 10.57 -2.21 11.65
C VAL A 51 11.50 -1.26 12.41
N GLU A 52 12.78 -1.60 12.51
CA GLU A 52 13.81 -0.78 13.15
C GLU A 52 14.04 0.54 12.41
N LEU A 53 13.90 0.55 11.07
CA LEU A 53 13.99 1.78 10.27
C LEU A 53 12.84 2.73 10.65
N ALA A 54 11.62 2.25 10.70
CA ALA A 54 10.47 3.05 11.10
C ALA A 54 10.58 3.52 12.57
N ALA A 55 10.99 2.63 13.47
CA ALA A 55 11.19 2.93 14.89
C ALA A 55 12.24 4.03 15.10
N SER A 56 13.30 4.07 14.29
CA SER A 56 14.31 5.15 14.34
C SER A 56 13.74 6.54 14.04
N LYS A 57 12.54 6.59 13.44
CA LYS A 57 11.80 7.81 13.09
C LYS A 57 10.57 8.04 13.99
N GLY A 58 10.41 7.22 15.03
CA GLY A 58 9.28 7.30 15.96
C GLY A 58 7.98 6.71 15.41
N ILE A 59 8.05 5.88 14.38
CA ILE A 59 6.89 5.24 13.73
C ILE A 59 6.83 3.78 14.16
N GLU A 60 5.68 3.32 14.63
CA GLU A 60 5.42 1.91 14.86
C GLU A 60 4.98 1.24 13.56
N LEU A 61 5.85 0.40 12.97
CA LEU A 61 5.57 -0.37 11.77
C LEU A 61 5.23 -1.81 12.13
N VAL A 62 4.06 -2.29 11.71
CA VAL A 62 3.58 -3.64 12.00
C VAL A 62 3.22 -4.35 10.71
N TYR A 63 3.71 -5.59 10.54
CA TYR A 63 3.36 -6.46 9.42
C TYR A 63 2.43 -7.56 9.88
N VAL A 64 1.29 -7.72 9.21
CA VAL A 64 0.25 -8.69 9.58
C VAL A 64 -0.11 -9.55 8.38
N ASN A 65 0.01 -10.88 8.56
CA ASN A 65 -0.59 -11.83 7.62
C ASN A 65 -1.99 -12.21 8.12
N THR A 66 -3.02 -11.86 7.35
CA THR A 66 -4.42 -12.17 7.72
C THR A 66 -4.93 -13.49 7.16
N LYS A 67 -4.09 -14.25 6.45
CA LYS A 67 -4.46 -15.54 5.87
C LYS A 67 -4.85 -16.54 6.96
N GLY A 68 -6.09 -17.00 6.89
CA GLY A 68 -6.60 -18.02 7.83
C GLY A 68 -6.95 -17.50 9.22
N MET A 69 -6.93 -16.19 9.44
CA MET A 69 -7.46 -15.61 10.67
C MET A 69 -8.97 -15.76 10.74
N SER A 70 -9.49 -16.10 11.90
CA SER A 70 -10.95 -16.21 12.15
C SER A 70 -11.61 -14.84 12.19
N ASP A 71 -10.93 -13.84 12.74
CA ASP A 71 -11.38 -12.46 12.85
C ASP A 71 -10.21 -11.48 12.61
N PRO A 72 -9.95 -11.15 11.34
CA PRO A 72 -8.90 -10.20 11.00
C PRO A 72 -9.26 -8.77 11.43
N VAL A 73 -10.55 -8.39 11.45
CA VAL A 73 -10.99 -7.06 11.87
C VAL A 73 -10.65 -6.82 13.34
N GLN A 74 -11.08 -7.72 14.22
CA GLN A 74 -10.77 -7.60 15.65
C GLN A 74 -9.26 -7.57 15.90
N THR A 75 -8.49 -8.43 15.21
CA THR A 75 -7.04 -8.47 15.34
C THR A 75 -6.39 -7.14 14.97
N LEU A 76 -6.82 -6.54 13.86
CA LEU A 76 -6.26 -5.28 13.38
C LEU A 76 -6.71 -4.09 14.23
N ARG A 77 -7.99 -4.04 14.67
CA ARG A 77 -8.47 -2.98 15.57
C ARG A 77 -7.75 -2.99 16.90
N ALA A 78 -7.45 -4.16 17.46
CA ALA A 78 -6.70 -4.28 18.71
C ALA A 78 -5.32 -3.59 18.66
N LEU A 79 -4.68 -3.50 17.48
CA LEU A 79 -3.42 -2.78 17.29
C LEU A 79 -3.54 -1.27 17.54
N THR A 80 -4.74 -0.72 17.44
CA THR A 80 -5.02 0.71 17.68
C THR A 80 -5.77 0.96 18.99
N GLY A 81 -5.87 -0.06 19.87
CA GLY A 81 -6.70 0.03 21.09
C GLY A 81 -8.17 0.18 20.79
N ASP A 82 -8.65 -0.47 19.72
CA ASP A 82 -10.03 -0.48 19.20
C ASP A 82 -10.54 0.88 18.66
N VAL A 83 -9.69 1.89 18.57
CA VAL A 83 -10.06 3.19 17.97
C VAL A 83 -10.27 3.06 16.46
N GLY A 84 -9.49 2.24 15.77
CA GLY A 84 -9.48 2.10 14.31
C GLY A 84 -8.36 2.92 13.66
N PHE A 85 -8.45 3.06 12.33
CA PHE A 85 -7.42 3.71 11.51
C PHE A 85 -7.94 5.02 10.94
N ASP A 86 -7.11 6.06 11.02
CA ASP A 86 -7.39 7.39 10.47
C ASP A 86 -7.37 7.37 8.93
N ASP A 87 -6.42 6.63 8.36
CA ASP A 87 -6.32 6.43 6.91
C ASP A 87 -6.17 4.94 6.56
N ILE A 88 -6.96 4.48 5.61
CA ILE A 88 -6.86 3.11 5.08
C ILE A 88 -6.68 3.15 3.57
N PHE A 89 -5.64 2.49 3.06
CA PHE A 89 -5.40 2.36 1.63
C PHE A 89 -5.63 0.91 1.18
N VAL A 90 -6.46 0.72 0.16
CA VAL A 90 -6.80 -0.59 -0.38
C VAL A 90 -6.10 -0.82 -1.72
N TYR A 91 -5.21 -1.81 -1.80
CA TYR A 91 -4.37 -2.09 -2.97
C TYR A 91 -4.89 -3.25 -3.85
N ALA A 92 -5.94 -3.93 -3.44
CA ALA A 92 -6.56 -5.01 -4.24
C ALA A 92 -8.07 -4.79 -4.39
N ALA A 93 -8.57 -4.93 -5.63
CA ALA A 93 -10.01 -4.86 -5.91
C ALA A 93 -10.70 -6.18 -5.52
N VAL A 94 -10.72 -6.48 -4.21
CA VAL A 94 -11.34 -7.66 -3.61
C VAL A 94 -12.43 -7.20 -2.64
N PRO A 95 -13.71 -7.61 -2.82
CA PRO A 95 -14.81 -7.15 -1.97
C PRO A 95 -14.54 -7.29 -0.48
N ALA A 96 -14.09 -8.47 -0.03
CA ALA A 96 -13.80 -8.72 1.38
C ALA A 96 -12.73 -7.80 1.98
N VAL A 97 -11.77 -7.31 1.18
CA VAL A 97 -10.75 -6.36 1.65
C VAL A 97 -11.35 -4.96 1.83
N VAL A 98 -12.30 -4.57 0.96
CA VAL A 98 -12.99 -3.28 1.07
C VAL A 98 -13.98 -3.29 2.24
N GLU A 99 -14.72 -4.39 2.43
CA GLU A 99 -15.61 -4.59 3.59
C GLU A 99 -14.82 -4.53 4.90
N MET A 100 -13.69 -5.22 4.96
CA MET A 100 -12.79 -5.15 6.11
C MET A 100 -12.28 -3.72 6.36
N ALA A 101 -11.96 -2.98 5.30
CA ALA A 101 -11.51 -1.60 5.41
C ALA A 101 -12.57 -0.68 6.03
N ASP A 102 -13.86 -0.83 5.63
CA ASP A 102 -14.97 -0.10 6.23
C ASP A 102 -15.09 -0.32 7.75
N GLU A 103 -14.96 -1.59 8.18
CA GLU A 103 -15.02 -1.95 9.59
C GLU A 103 -13.81 -1.49 10.43
N LEU A 104 -12.70 -1.18 9.77
CA LEU A 104 -11.46 -0.75 10.42
C LEU A 104 -11.35 0.77 10.58
N LEU A 105 -12.18 1.58 9.93
CA LEU A 105 -12.12 3.04 10.01
C LEU A 105 -12.35 3.55 11.43
N ALA A 106 -11.56 4.53 11.82
CA ALA A 106 -11.79 5.36 12.99
C ALA A 106 -12.90 6.39 12.74
N GLU A 107 -13.30 7.13 13.78
CA GLU A 107 -14.09 8.35 13.62
C GLU A 107 -13.31 9.36 12.77
N ASP A 108 -13.99 10.02 11.82
CA ASP A 108 -13.41 10.91 10.79
C ASP A 108 -12.36 10.23 9.88
N GLY A 109 -12.33 8.89 9.87
CA GLY A 109 -11.38 8.10 9.11
C GLY A 109 -11.66 8.12 7.60
N CYS A 110 -10.61 7.99 6.80
CA CYS A 110 -10.67 8.01 5.34
C CYS A 110 -10.20 6.69 4.71
N LEU A 111 -11.08 6.06 3.92
CA LEU A 111 -10.71 4.94 3.05
C LEU A 111 -10.33 5.47 1.67
N ASN A 112 -9.08 5.27 1.26
CA ASN A 112 -8.63 5.49 -0.11
C ASN A 112 -8.68 4.16 -0.89
N PHE A 113 -9.61 4.06 -1.81
CA PHE A 113 -9.70 2.94 -2.74
C PHE A 113 -8.73 3.17 -3.90
N PHE A 114 -7.48 2.76 -3.71
CA PHE A 114 -6.40 2.89 -4.70
C PHE A 114 -6.46 1.80 -5.77
N ALA A 115 -7.01 0.62 -5.46
CA ALA A 115 -7.12 -0.50 -6.39
C ALA A 115 -7.97 -0.16 -7.61
N GLY A 116 -7.48 -0.52 -8.81
CA GLY A 116 -8.22 -0.33 -10.06
C GLY A 116 -8.97 -1.61 -10.46
N PRO A 117 -10.30 -1.72 -10.23
CA PRO A 117 -11.07 -2.88 -10.70
C PRO A 117 -11.17 -2.88 -12.22
N THR A 118 -11.05 -4.05 -12.84
CA THR A 118 -11.25 -4.24 -14.28
C THR A 118 -12.74 -4.42 -14.64
N ASP A 119 -13.53 -4.89 -13.69
CA ASP A 119 -14.99 -5.02 -13.85
C ASP A 119 -15.69 -3.71 -13.50
N LYS A 120 -16.41 -3.13 -14.45
CA LYS A 120 -17.23 -1.92 -14.28
C LYS A 120 -18.39 -2.10 -13.29
N ASN A 121 -18.78 -3.35 -13.01
CA ASN A 121 -19.83 -3.69 -12.05
C ASN A 121 -19.29 -4.02 -10.68
N PHE A 122 -18.01 -3.81 -10.41
CA PHE A 122 -17.44 -4.01 -9.07
C PHE A 122 -18.19 -3.16 -8.05
N LYS A 123 -18.86 -3.81 -7.11
CA LYS A 123 -19.69 -3.19 -6.07
C LYS A 123 -19.40 -3.87 -4.76
N VAL A 124 -19.36 -3.10 -3.68
CA VAL A 124 -19.16 -3.58 -2.31
C VAL A 124 -20.14 -2.86 -1.39
N PRO A 125 -20.80 -3.57 -0.44
CA PRO A 125 -21.52 -2.92 0.64
C PRO A 125 -20.61 -1.99 1.45
N PHE A 126 -21.15 -0.88 1.92
CA PHE A 126 -20.47 0.07 2.79
C PHE A 126 -21.43 0.56 3.88
N ASN A 127 -20.93 0.77 5.10
CA ASN A 127 -21.76 1.15 6.22
C ASN A 127 -22.04 2.67 6.23
N PHE A 128 -23.14 3.08 5.60
CA PHE A 128 -23.54 4.49 5.57
C PHE A 128 -23.97 5.06 6.93
N TYR A 129 -24.22 4.23 7.93
CA TYR A 129 -24.37 4.71 9.30
C TYR A 129 -23.07 5.36 9.80
N ASN A 130 -21.93 4.72 9.56
CA ASN A 130 -20.63 5.26 9.93
C ASN A 130 -20.29 6.53 9.13
N VAL A 131 -20.65 6.58 7.84
CA VAL A 131 -20.49 7.81 7.03
C VAL A 131 -21.24 8.99 7.66
N HIS A 132 -22.44 8.74 8.19
CA HIS A 132 -23.27 9.81 8.76
C HIS A 132 -22.88 10.17 10.19
N TYR A 133 -22.68 9.19 11.05
CA TYR A 133 -22.51 9.42 12.49
C TYR A 133 -21.04 9.50 12.92
N ASN A 134 -20.15 8.80 12.22
CA ASN A 134 -18.72 8.77 12.52
C ASN A 134 -17.89 9.58 11.52
N SER A 135 -18.55 10.32 10.62
CA SER A 135 -17.92 11.17 9.61
C SER A 135 -16.87 10.43 8.75
N THR A 136 -17.06 9.13 8.51
CA THR A 136 -16.10 8.38 7.68
C THR A 136 -16.18 8.79 6.22
N HIS A 137 -15.04 8.72 5.52
CA HIS A 137 -14.89 9.17 4.15
C HIS A 137 -14.45 8.04 3.23
N ILE A 138 -14.91 8.08 1.97
CA ILE A 138 -14.42 7.20 0.91
C ILE A 138 -13.91 8.09 -0.21
N VAL A 139 -12.66 7.87 -0.61
CA VAL A 139 -12.05 8.55 -1.74
C VAL A 139 -11.46 7.52 -2.70
N GLY A 140 -11.36 7.88 -3.96
CA GLY A 140 -10.69 7.08 -4.99
C GLY A 140 -9.70 7.94 -5.75
N THR A 141 -8.60 7.34 -6.18
CA THR A 141 -7.60 8.01 -6.97
C THR A 141 -7.20 7.17 -8.17
N SER A 142 -6.98 7.80 -9.32
CA SER A 142 -6.45 7.18 -10.52
C SER A 142 -5.31 8.02 -11.07
N GLY A 143 -4.08 7.57 -10.79
CA GLY A 143 -2.86 8.32 -11.10
C GLY A 143 -2.62 9.46 -10.13
N GLY A 144 -1.58 10.22 -10.39
CA GLY A 144 -1.19 11.42 -9.66
C GLY A 144 -1.11 12.66 -10.58
N SER A 145 -0.93 13.81 -9.98
CA SER A 145 -0.67 15.07 -10.68
C SER A 145 0.81 15.19 -11.09
N THR A 146 1.12 16.20 -11.90
CA THR A 146 2.52 16.54 -12.22
C THR A 146 3.29 17.03 -10.99
N ASP A 147 2.62 17.57 -9.99
CA ASP A 147 3.25 18.04 -8.77
C ASP A 147 3.61 16.87 -7.85
N ASP A 148 2.76 15.83 -7.76
CA ASP A 148 3.10 14.56 -7.09
C ASP A 148 4.33 13.90 -7.72
N MET A 149 4.46 13.94 -9.05
CA MET A 149 5.63 13.41 -9.75
C MET A 149 6.89 14.22 -9.43
N LYS A 150 6.81 15.55 -9.38
CA LYS A 150 7.94 16.40 -9.01
C LYS A 150 8.40 16.14 -7.58
N GLU A 151 7.45 15.99 -6.64
CA GLU A 151 7.74 15.65 -5.26
C GLU A 151 8.44 14.29 -5.17
N ALA A 152 7.91 13.26 -5.81
CA ALA A 152 8.52 11.92 -5.84
C ALA A 152 9.95 11.93 -6.41
N ILE A 153 10.19 12.69 -7.47
CA ILE A 153 11.53 12.87 -8.06
C ILE A 153 12.48 13.60 -7.09
N ALA A 154 12.01 14.66 -6.45
CA ALA A 154 12.81 15.42 -5.48
C ALA A 154 13.22 14.57 -4.27
N LEU A 155 12.27 13.82 -3.69
CA LEU A 155 12.52 12.91 -2.57
C LEU A 155 13.45 11.76 -2.96
N SER A 156 13.32 11.25 -4.19
CA SER A 156 14.21 10.21 -4.71
C SER A 156 15.64 10.75 -4.97
N ALA A 157 15.76 11.96 -5.49
CA ALA A 157 17.06 12.59 -5.76
C ALA A 157 17.87 12.86 -4.48
N THR A 158 17.19 13.11 -3.36
CA THR A 158 17.83 13.27 -2.03
C THR A 158 18.10 11.93 -1.34
N GLY A 159 17.68 10.80 -1.90
CA GLY A 159 17.78 9.48 -1.28
C GLY A 159 16.77 9.24 -0.14
N GLN A 160 15.82 10.14 0.02
CA GLN A 160 14.76 10.01 1.04
C GLN A 160 13.77 8.90 0.68
N LEU A 161 13.44 8.75 -0.61
CA LEU A 161 12.69 7.60 -1.13
C LEU A 161 13.58 6.70 -1.98
N GLN A 162 13.27 5.40 -1.95
CA GLN A 162 14.02 4.37 -2.66
C GLN A 162 13.16 3.64 -3.72
N PRO A 163 12.89 4.26 -4.89
CA PRO A 163 12.06 3.64 -5.94
C PRO A 163 12.59 2.28 -6.42
N SER A 164 13.90 2.04 -6.26
CA SER A 164 14.54 0.77 -6.58
C SER A 164 13.97 -0.42 -5.81
N PHE A 165 13.36 -0.23 -4.65
CA PHE A 165 12.70 -1.28 -3.89
C PHE A 165 11.53 -1.93 -4.65
N MET A 166 10.92 -1.19 -5.57
CA MET A 166 9.83 -1.69 -6.40
C MET A 166 10.32 -2.45 -7.64
N VAL A 167 11.59 -2.33 -8.01
CA VAL A 167 12.16 -2.92 -9.24
C VAL A 167 12.70 -4.32 -8.94
N THR A 168 12.26 -5.30 -9.72
CA THR A 168 12.72 -6.70 -9.58
C THR A 168 13.41 -7.23 -10.81
N HIS A 169 13.20 -6.61 -11.97
CA HIS A 169 13.81 -7.03 -13.24
C HIS A 169 14.32 -5.80 -13.98
N ILE A 170 15.42 -5.96 -14.65
CA ILE A 170 16.05 -4.95 -15.50
C ILE A 170 16.33 -5.58 -16.86
N GLY A 171 16.05 -4.88 -17.94
CA GLY A 171 16.32 -5.33 -19.30
C GLY A 171 16.59 -4.19 -20.26
N GLY A 172 17.02 -4.52 -21.48
CA GLY A 172 17.14 -3.62 -22.61
C GLY A 172 15.89 -3.60 -23.50
N LEU A 173 15.90 -2.84 -24.58
CA LEU A 173 14.78 -2.77 -25.53
C LEU A 173 14.47 -4.12 -26.18
N ASP A 174 15.45 -4.97 -26.34
CA ASP A 174 15.35 -6.33 -26.88
C ASP A 174 14.48 -7.24 -25.99
N ALA A 175 14.44 -7.00 -24.67
CA ALA A 175 13.61 -7.77 -23.73
C ALA A 175 12.13 -7.33 -23.72
N VAL A 176 11.77 -6.22 -24.34
CA VAL A 176 10.38 -5.66 -24.28
C VAL A 176 9.32 -6.62 -24.82
N PRO A 177 9.47 -7.23 -26.02
CA PRO A 177 8.43 -8.10 -26.56
C PRO A 177 8.12 -9.29 -25.66
N GLU A 178 9.15 -9.98 -25.19
CA GLU A 178 9.01 -11.12 -24.29
C GLU A 178 8.43 -10.72 -22.94
N THR A 179 8.92 -9.62 -22.36
CA THR A 179 8.43 -9.11 -21.07
C THR A 179 6.95 -8.75 -21.13
N VAL A 180 6.50 -8.06 -22.19
CA VAL A 180 5.10 -7.65 -22.34
C VAL A 180 4.17 -8.84 -22.55
N LEU A 181 4.57 -9.79 -23.41
CA LEU A 181 3.76 -10.97 -23.71
C LEU A 181 3.61 -11.91 -22.50
N ASN A 182 4.64 -12.02 -21.67
CA ASN A 182 4.66 -12.93 -20.53
C ASN A 182 4.49 -12.20 -19.18
N LEU A 183 4.13 -10.92 -19.18
CA LEU A 183 4.05 -10.11 -17.96
C LEU A 183 3.23 -10.75 -16.83
N PRO A 184 2.09 -11.42 -17.08
CA PRO A 184 1.31 -12.08 -16.03
C PRO A 184 2.07 -13.22 -15.33
N ASP A 185 2.99 -13.87 -16.03
CA ASP A 185 3.74 -15.04 -15.55
C ASP A 185 5.10 -14.67 -14.96
N ILE A 186 5.56 -13.42 -15.14
CA ILE A 186 6.82 -12.95 -14.57
C ILE A 186 6.60 -12.47 -13.13
N PRO A 187 7.09 -13.19 -12.12
CA PRO A 187 6.87 -12.83 -10.72
C PRO A 187 7.59 -11.53 -10.33
N GLY A 188 7.21 -10.98 -9.19
CA GLY A 188 7.87 -9.84 -8.57
C GLY A 188 7.27 -8.49 -8.92
N GLY A 189 8.05 -7.42 -8.72
CA GLY A 189 7.64 -6.02 -8.83
C GLY A 189 7.75 -5.44 -10.24
N LYS A 190 8.20 -4.19 -10.32
CA LYS A 190 8.34 -3.45 -11.58
C LYS A 190 9.47 -4.01 -12.44
N LYS A 191 9.26 -4.00 -13.76
CA LYS A 191 10.24 -4.35 -14.79
C LYS A 191 10.74 -3.05 -15.40
N LEU A 192 12.03 -2.77 -15.24
CA LEU A 192 12.65 -1.54 -15.71
C LEU A 192 13.38 -1.83 -17.02
N ILE A 193 13.04 -1.10 -18.08
CA ILE A 193 13.66 -1.23 -19.39
C ILE A 193 14.51 0.01 -19.67
N TYR A 194 15.81 -0.20 -19.89
CA TYR A 194 16.73 0.83 -20.32
C TYR A 194 16.83 0.86 -21.84
N ASN A 195 16.47 1.98 -22.44
CA ASN A 195 16.44 2.13 -23.89
C ASN A 195 17.83 2.22 -24.57
N GLY A 196 18.89 2.43 -23.81
CA GLY A 196 20.26 2.51 -24.29
C GLY A 196 21.11 1.28 -23.98
N VAL A 197 20.50 0.19 -23.50
CA VAL A 197 21.21 -1.03 -23.08
C VAL A 197 20.64 -2.22 -23.84
N THR A 198 21.52 -3.07 -24.34
CA THR A 198 21.22 -4.42 -24.85
C THR A 198 21.76 -5.41 -23.82
N MET A 199 20.90 -6.30 -23.31
CA MET A 199 21.24 -7.26 -22.24
C MET A 199 20.88 -8.65 -22.66
#